data_cf2310938eaa84d3a026d0a4aadc3a60
#
_entry.id   cf2310938eaa84d3a026d0a4aadc3a60
#
_cell.length_a   1.000
_cell.length_b   1.000
_cell.length_c   1.000
_cell.angle_alpha   90.00
_cell.angle_beta   90.00
_cell.angle_gamma   90.00
#
_symmetry.space_group_name_H-M   'P 1'
#
loop_
_entity.id
_entity.type
_entity.pdbx_description
1 polymer ?
#
loop_
_entity_poly.entity_id
_entity_poly.type
_entity_poly.pdbx_seq_one_letter_code
_entity_poly.pdbx_strand_id
1 'polypeptide(L)'
;MKNLLIISLVILVGCENSNKIMKHPLDNSQVRTVVLENGLKVYLLSDPKFNVSSASVAVEVGSLDNPKDREGLAHFLEHMLFLGTEKFPDVDEYSTYLKNFGGYSNAYTSSDHTNYQFQVLPDGFKGALDRFSQFFISPLFTEEYTAREVNAVNSEYQKNIMNDYRRIYRISSLFVKDGHPEQKFGTGNLETLGNTSRSELLNFYKEYYSANRMGLALLSTHSLDEMETWAREYFSEIKNYNKKRNEYDPEFFEKKETFRLVQVEPVKDIRELSISFALPGTRQLYKSKPGRQFGAILGHEGKGSLLSYLKKEGWALTLSGGAGSTTNDYGSASIRIGLTKEGLDNYKKVVKATMDYINLIKTNNHPPHIFNELKAMASLNEIYSSKGEGMWRATTIANEVMMYPIEDAGRINFIYKDSSPKDYEELLNHITPDNMITTLVAKGVEVDKKEHFYQASYSYTEDKGFYNELKVVNIRSEFS
;
A
#
# COMPACT_ATOMS: atom_id res chain seq x y z
N MET A 1 -39.10 -35.68 60.42
CA MET A 1 -37.85 -35.63 59.62
C MET A 1 -38.19 -35.12 58.24
N LYS A 2 -37.87 -33.84 57.97
CA LYS A 2 -38.20 -33.15 56.72
C LYS A 2 -36.93 -33.20 55.87
N ASN A 3 -36.93 -33.88 54.74
CA ASN A 3 -35.85 -33.90 53.79
C ASN A 3 -35.90 -32.59 52.96
N LEU A 4 -34.89 -31.78 53.10
CA LEU A 4 -34.68 -30.57 52.28
C LEU A 4 -33.90 -30.98 51.04
N LEU A 5 -34.54 -30.93 49.89
CA LEU A 5 -33.88 -31.11 48.59
C LEU A 5 -33.23 -29.77 48.19
N ILE A 6 -31.90 -29.68 48.18
CA ILE A 6 -31.15 -28.56 47.65
C ILE A 6 -31.00 -28.80 46.15
N ILE A 7 -31.71 -28.07 45.34
CA ILE A 7 -31.50 -27.99 43.87
C ILE A 7 -30.38 -27.01 43.63
N SER A 8 -29.18 -27.48 43.30
CA SER A 8 -28.07 -26.65 42.81
C SER A 8 -28.31 -26.26 41.38
N LEU A 9 -28.71 -25.00 41.18
CA LEU A 9 -28.82 -24.38 39.86
C LEU A 9 -27.39 -24.07 39.36
N VAL A 10 -26.88 -24.92 38.49
CA VAL A 10 -25.61 -24.64 37.77
C VAL A 10 -25.94 -23.64 36.66
N ILE A 11 -25.66 -22.39 36.91
CA ILE A 11 -25.68 -21.35 35.86
C ILE A 11 -24.46 -21.59 34.99
N LEU A 12 -24.65 -22.25 33.84
CA LEU A 12 -23.69 -22.26 32.74
C LEU A 12 -23.63 -20.83 32.16
N VAL A 13 -22.72 -20.03 32.65
CA VAL A 13 -22.30 -18.79 31.95
C VAL A 13 -21.53 -19.23 30.72
N GLY A 14 -22.21 -19.37 29.61
CA GLY A 14 -21.60 -19.51 28.32
C GLY A 14 -20.79 -18.25 28.06
N CYS A 15 -19.46 -18.36 28.07
CA CYS A 15 -18.60 -17.33 27.48
C CYS A 15 -18.86 -17.29 25.98
N GLU A 16 -19.88 -16.57 25.55
CA GLU A 16 -19.93 -16.03 24.19
C GLU A 16 -18.79 -15.01 24.08
N ASN A 17 -17.64 -15.47 23.60
CA ASN A 17 -16.62 -14.59 23.04
C ASN A 17 -17.17 -13.97 21.73
N SER A 18 -18.20 -13.18 21.84
CA SER A 18 -18.56 -12.27 20.75
C SER A 18 -17.47 -11.20 20.68
N ASN A 19 -16.63 -11.24 19.66
CA ASN A 19 -15.83 -10.12 19.21
C ASN A 19 -16.76 -8.96 18.78
N LYS A 20 -17.51 -8.42 19.74
CA LYS A 20 -18.43 -7.32 19.50
C LYS A 20 -17.58 -6.10 19.16
N ILE A 21 -17.63 -5.68 17.89
CA ILE A 21 -16.99 -4.46 17.44
C ILE A 21 -17.51 -3.32 18.31
N MET A 22 -16.65 -2.70 19.09
CA MET A 22 -17.02 -1.54 19.88
C MET A 22 -17.22 -0.35 18.93
N LYS A 23 -18.43 0.18 18.89
CA LYS A 23 -18.80 1.37 18.11
C LYS A 23 -19.07 2.54 19.02
N HIS A 24 -18.82 3.74 18.52
CA HIS A 24 -19.30 4.95 19.19
C HIS A 24 -20.84 4.90 19.31
N PRO A 25 -21.44 5.35 20.43
CA PRO A 25 -22.91 5.33 20.59
C PRO A 25 -23.69 6.05 19.47
N LEU A 26 -23.08 7.00 18.78
CA LEU A 26 -23.65 7.73 17.65
C LEU A 26 -23.30 7.11 16.26
N ASP A 27 -22.59 6.00 16.24
CA ASP A 27 -22.29 5.27 15.00
C ASP A 27 -23.44 4.31 14.65
N ASN A 28 -24.29 4.73 13.73
CA ASN A 28 -25.42 3.97 13.22
C ASN A 28 -25.08 3.15 11.96
N SER A 29 -23.82 3.16 11.53
CA SER A 29 -23.42 2.42 10.35
C SER A 29 -23.66 0.91 10.51
N GLN A 30 -24.06 0.26 9.43
CA GLN A 30 -24.22 -1.18 9.35
C GLN A 30 -23.30 -1.77 8.30
N VAL A 31 -22.76 -2.94 8.56
CA VAL A 31 -21.83 -3.62 7.67
C VAL A 31 -22.31 -5.02 7.37
N ARG A 32 -22.17 -5.44 6.12
CA ARG A 32 -22.37 -6.82 5.67
C ARG A 32 -21.26 -7.18 4.68
N THR A 33 -20.73 -8.37 4.81
CA THR A 33 -19.80 -8.95 3.85
C THR A 33 -20.43 -10.16 3.18
N VAL A 34 -20.27 -10.27 1.87
CA VAL A 34 -20.79 -11.40 1.09
C VAL A 34 -19.72 -11.84 0.05
N VAL A 35 -19.77 -13.10 -0.33
CA VAL A 35 -19.03 -13.60 -1.48
C VAL A 35 -20.08 -14.00 -2.53
N LEU A 36 -19.98 -13.41 -3.73
CA LEU A 36 -20.89 -13.73 -4.82
C LEU A 36 -20.59 -15.12 -5.41
N GLU A 37 -21.49 -15.66 -6.19
CA GLU A 37 -21.34 -16.99 -6.81
C GLU A 37 -20.12 -17.07 -7.75
N ASN A 38 -19.74 -15.96 -8.37
CA ASN A 38 -18.53 -15.85 -9.18
C ASN A 38 -17.24 -15.70 -8.35
N GLY A 39 -17.31 -15.72 -7.02
CA GLY A 39 -16.16 -15.60 -6.13
C GLY A 39 -15.75 -14.17 -5.81
N LEU A 40 -16.43 -13.15 -6.32
CA LEU A 40 -16.16 -11.75 -5.96
C LEU A 40 -16.50 -11.51 -4.49
N LYS A 41 -15.55 -10.97 -3.74
CA LYS A 41 -15.73 -10.57 -2.34
C LYS A 41 -16.31 -9.17 -2.28
N VAL A 42 -17.37 -8.98 -1.50
CA VAL A 42 -18.11 -7.71 -1.41
C VAL A 42 -18.25 -7.25 0.04
N TYR A 43 -17.95 -5.99 0.27
CA TYR A 43 -18.17 -5.29 1.53
C TYR A 43 -19.22 -4.20 1.34
N LEU A 44 -20.28 -4.27 2.12
CA LEU A 44 -21.40 -3.32 2.11
C LEU A 44 -21.37 -2.52 3.40
N LEU A 45 -21.44 -1.19 3.30
CA LEU A 45 -21.52 -0.30 4.44
C LEU A 45 -22.67 0.71 4.24
N SER A 46 -23.67 0.63 5.09
CA SER A 46 -24.81 1.54 5.13
C SER A 46 -24.65 2.51 6.29
N ASP A 47 -24.70 3.80 6.01
CA ASP A 47 -24.77 4.85 7.04
C ASP A 47 -25.72 5.96 6.59
N PRO A 48 -26.84 6.20 7.33
CA PRO A 48 -27.82 7.22 6.96
C PRO A 48 -27.28 8.65 7.01
N LYS A 49 -26.08 8.85 7.54
CA LYS A 49 -25.42 10.17 7.64
C LYS A 49 -24.51 10.48 6.45
N PHE A 50 -24.32 9.54 5.53
CA PHE A 50 -23.49 9.81 4.37
C PHE A 50 -24.12 10.85 3.45
N ASN A 51 -23.29 11.79 2.98
CA ASN A 51 -23.70 12.78 1.97
C ASN A 51 -23.54 12.24 0.56
N VAL A 52 -22.63 11.30 0.35
CA VAL A 52 -22.33 10.68 -0.93
C VAL A 52 -22.36 9.16 -0.83
N SER A 53 -22.70 8.51 -1.92
CA SER A 53 -22.53 7.09 -2.12
C SER A 53 -21.28 6.84 -2.94
N SER A 54 -20.54 5.78 -2.64
CA SER A 54 -19.29 5.47 -3.30
C SER A 54 -19.09 3.98 -3.51
N ALA A 55 -18.39 3.63 -4.58
CA ALA A 55 -17.98 2.27 -4.84
C ALA A 55 -16.52 2.21 -5.23
N SER A 56 -15.89 1.08 -4.95
CA SER A 56 -14.53 0.80 -5.37
C SER A 56 -14.35 -0.68 -5.67
N VAL A 57 -13.64 -0.97 -6.76
CA VAL A 57 -13.17 -2.32 -7.11
C VAL A 57 -11.65 -2.32 -7.10
N ALA A 58 -11.07 -3.17 -6.28
CA ALA A 58 -9.65 -3.50 -6.31
C ALA A 58 -9.45 -4.78 -7.11
N VAL A 59 -8.47 -4.78 -8.00
CA VAL A 59 -8.08 -5.93 -8.82
C VAL A 59 -6.62 -6.27 -8.50
N GLU A 60 -6.32 -7.53 -8.20
CA GLU A 60 -4.98 -7.99 -7.84
C GLU A 60 -4.09 -8.14 -9.08
N VAL A 61 -3.79 -7.01 -9.71
CA VAL A 61 -2.87 -6.85 -10.84
C VAL A 61 -2.27 -5.44 -10.80
N GLY A 62 -0.98 -5.33 -10.98
CA GLY A 62 -0.29 -4.03 -10.93
C GLY A 62 0.91 -3.95 -11.87
N SER A 63 1.78 -2.97 -11.64
CA SER A 63 2.93 -2.72 -12.48
C SER A 63 3.96 -3.87 -12.50
N LEU A 64 4.00 -4.70 -11.45
CA LEU A 64 4.85 -5.89 -11.40
C LEU A 64 4.46 -6.95 -12.44
N ASP A 65 3.20 -6.96 -12.85
CA ASP A 65 2.64 -7.92 -13.81
C ASP A 65 2.85 -7.50 -15.27
N ASN A 66 3.39 -6.30 -15.51
CA ASN A 66 3.68 -5.86 -16.87
C ASN A 66 4.56 -6.87 -17.61
N PRO A 67 4.28 -7.20 -18.88
CA PRO A 67 5.23 -7.90 -19.73
C PRO A 67 6.54 -7.10 -19.87
N LYS A 68 7.67 -7.78 -20.04
CA LYS A 68 8.99 -7.12 -20.16
C LYS A 68 9.08 -6.16 -21.36
N ASP A 69 8.34 -6.46 -22.43
CA ASP A 69 8.29 -5.69 -23.67
C ASP A 69 7.11 -4.70 -23.72
N ARG A 70 6.34 -4.59 -22.63
CA ARG A 70 5.19 -3.67 -22.49
C ARG A 70 5.13 -3.06 -21.09
N GLU A 71 6.19 -2.38 -20.70
CA GLU A 71 6.25 -1.69 -19.42
C GLU A 71 5.19 -0.58 -19.36
N GLY A 72 4.38 -0.57 -18.29
CA GLY A 72 3.25 0.35 -18.14
C GLY A 72 1.91 -0.19 -18.64
N LEU A 73 1.82 -1.45 -19.14
CA LEU A 73 0.58 -2.01 -19.69
C LEU A 73 -0.56 -2.06 -18.68
N ALA A 74 -0.28 -2.38 -17.40
CA ALA A 74 -1.30 -2.39 -16.35
C ALA A 74 -1.91 -0.99 -16.14
N HIS A 75 -1.08 0.05 -16.12
CA HIS A 75 -1.52 1.44 -16.02
C HIS A 75 -2.26 1.91 -17.28
N PHE A 76 -1.80 1.49 -18.45
CA PHE A 76 -2.49 1.78 -19.70
C PHE A 76 -3.87 1.10 -19.77
N LEU A 77 -3.98 -0.15 -19.32
CA LEU A 77 -5.27 -0.85 -19.22
C LEU A 77 -6.22 -0.11 -18.26
N GLU A 78 -5.69 0.44 -17.15
CA GLU A 78 -6.47 1.25 -16.22
C GLU A 78 -7.17 2.39 -16.95
N HIS A 79 -6.44 3.17 -17.75
CA HIS A 79 -7.00 4.24 -18.58
C HIS A 79 -8.06 3.74 -19.55
N MET A 80 -7.79 2.63 -20.23
CA MET A 80 -8.65 2.08 -21.28
C MET A 80 -10.02 1.62 -20.79
N LEU A 81 -10.17 1.23 -19.51
CA LEU A 81 -11.45 0.77 -18.96
C LEU A 81 -12.51 1.88 -18.86
N PHE A 82 -12.09 3.13 -18.86
CA PHE A 82 -13.01 4.28 -18.85
C PHE A 82 -13.59 4.62 -20.24
N LEU A 83 -13.10 3.99 -21.31
CA LEU A 83 -13.34 4.40 -22.70
C LEU A 83 -14.41 3.53 -23.40
N GLY A 84 -15.54 3.32 -22.72
CA GLY A 84 -16.71 2.64 -23.27
C GLY A 84 -16.73 1.14 -23.03
N THR A 85 -17.93 0.63 -22.94
CA THR A 85 -18.25 -0.78 -22.72
C THR A 85 -19.32 -1.22 -23.74
N GLU A 86 -19.57 -2.51 -23.87
CA GLU A 86 -20.60 -2.99 -24.81
C GLU A 86 -21.99 -2.43 -24.50
N LYS A 87 -22.34 -2.31 -23.21
CA LYS A 87 -23.62 -1.75 -22.76
C LYS A 87 -23.68 -0.23 -22.88
N PHE A 88 -22.57 0.46 -22.66
CA PHE A 88 -22.44 1.92 -22.70
C PHE A 88 -21.26 2.30 -23.58
N PRO A 89 -21.44 2.30 -24.92
CA PRO A 89 -20.32 2.45 -25.85
C PRO A 89 -19.77 3.86 -25.99
N ASP A 90 -20.53 4.89 -25.57
CA ASP A 90 -20.07 6.28 -25.60
C ASP A 90 -19.00 6.50 -24.51
N VAL A 91 -17.85 7.00 -24.91
CA VAL A 91 -16.68 7.21 -24.01
C VAL A 91 -16.93 8.25 -22.92
N ASP A 92 -17.81 9.22 -23.17
CA ASP A 92 -18.12 10.28 -22.21
C ASP A 92 -19.32 9.96 -21.30
N GLU A 93 -20.04 8.89 -21.61
CA GLU A 93 -21.32 8.55 -20.96
C GLU A 93 -21.14 8.34 -19.44
N TYR A 94 -20.15 7.54 -19.03
CA TYR A 94 -19.88 7.29 -17.61
C TYR A 94 -19.55 8.57 -16.87
N SER A 95 -18.62 9.36 -17.37
CA SER A 95 -18.20 10.62 -16.74
C SER A 95 -19.33 11.65 -16.70
N THR A 96 -20.14 11.72 -17.74
CA THR A 96 -21.32 12.59 -17.83
C THR A 96 -22.39 12.18 -16.83
N TYR A 97 -22.68 10.86 -16.72
CA TYR A 97 -23.60 10.35 -15.73
C TYR A 97 -23.15 10.75 -14.32
N LEU A 98 -21.89 10.48 -13.93
CA LEU A 98 -21.40 10.84 -12.60
C LEU A 98 -21.54 12.34 -12.32
N LYS A 99 -21.16 13.21 -13.29
CA LYS A 99 -21.26 14.66 -13.15
C LYS A 99 -22.70 15.14 -12.96
N ASN A 100 -23.67 14.53 -13.65
CA ASN A 100 -25.10 14.84 -13.50
C ASN A 100 -25.61 14.56 -12.08
N PHE A 101 -24.97 13.64 -11.36
CA PHE A 101 -25.26 13.35 -9.96
C PHE A 101 -24.17 13.89 -9.00
N GLY A 102 -23.49 15.00 -9.38
CA GLY A 102 -22.51 15.69 -8.53
C GLY A 102 -21.29 14.84 -8.17
N GLY A 103 -21.00 13.82 -8.97
CA GLY A 103 -19.94 12.87 -8.70
C GLY A 103 -18.74 12.95 -9.63
N TYR A 104 -17.78 12.11 -9.34
CA TYR A 104 -16.55 11.91 -10.13
C TYR A 104 -15.93 10.54 -9.83
N SER A 105 -15.01 10.11 -10.67
CA SER A 105 -14.26 8.87 -10.53
C SER A 105 -12.77 9.12 -10.57
N ASN A 106 -12.02 8.14 -10.09
CA ASN A 106 -10.58 8.04 -10.22
C ASN A 106 -10.16 6.57 -10.30
N ALA A 107 -8.91 6.33 -10.65
CA ALA A 107 -8.25 5.04 -10.52
C ALA A 107 -6.77 5.22 -10.22
N TYR A 108 -6.08 4.14 -9.88
CA TYR A 108 -4.63 4.11 -9.80
C TYR A 108 -4.11 2.69 -9.96
N THR A 109 -2.92 2.56 -10.50
CA THR A 109 -2.15 1.32 -10.58
C THR A 109 -0.97 1.38 -9.61
N SER A 110 -0.94 0.43 -8.67
CA SER A 110 0.16 0.20 -7.72
C SER A 110 1.08 -0.92 -8.22
N SER A 111 2.00 -1.38 -7.36
CA SER A 111 2.90 -2.49 -7.69
C SER A 111 2.13 -3.79 -7.93
N ASP A 112 1.24 -4.20 -7.02
CA ASP A 112 0.54 -5.50 -7.04
C ASP A 112 -0.98 -5.40 -7.22
N HIS A 113 -1.54 -4.20 -7.36
CA HIS A 113 -2.98 -4.02 -7.55
C HIS A 113 -3.32 -2.74 -8.31
N THR A 114 -4.49 -2.76 -8.93
CA THR A 114 -5.14 -1.60 -9.55
C THR A 114 -6.49 -1.37 -8.87
N ASN A 115 -6.85 -0.13 -8.62
CA ASN A 115 -8.10 0.22 -7.96
C ASN A 115 -8.87 1.25 -8.80
N TYR A 116 -10.16 1.02 -8.96
CA TYR A 116 -11.12 1.88 -9.62
C TYR A 116 -12.15 2.34 -8.61
N GLN A 117 -12.48 3.62 -8.57
CA GLN A 117 -13.41 4.16 -7.60
C GLN A 117 -14.22 5.34 -8.13
N PHE A 118 -15.42 5.51 -7.59
CA PHE A 118 -16.25 6.68 -7.84
C PHE A 118 -17.06 7.08 -6.63
N GLN A 119 -17.59 8.30 -6.65
CA GLN A 119 -18.63 8.77 -5.75
C GLN A 119 -19.66 9.61 -6.49
N VAL A 120 -20.89 9.56 -6.03
CA VAL A 120 -22.06 10.32 -6.52
C VAL A 120 -23.00 10.64 -5.37
N LEU A 121 -23.98 11.53 -5.60
CA LEU A 121 -25.14 11.65 -4.71
C LEU A 121 -25.92 10.33 -4.66
N PRO A 122 -26.57 9.98 -3.52
CA PRO A 122 -27.25 8.70 -3.34
C PRO A 122 -28.22 8.32 -4.47
N ASP A 123 -28.99 9.29 -4.98
CA ASP A 123 -29.99 9.06 -6.06
C ASP A 123 -29.37 8.56 -7.37
N GLY A 124 -28.10 8.88 -7.63
CA GLY A 124 -27.36 8.41 -8.80
C GLY A 124 -26.67 7.07 -8.62
N PHE A 125 -26.66 6.51 -7.40
CA PHE A 125 -25.76 5.39 -7.07
C PHE A 125 -26.06 4.12 -7.87
N LYS A 126 -27.33 3.69 -7.93
CA LYS A 126 -27.72 2.47 -8.67
C LYS A 126 -27.28 2.52 -10.14
N GLY A 127 -27.57 3.64 -10.83
CA GLY A 127 -27.19 3.79 -12.24
C GLY A 127 -25.71 3.95 -12.47
N ALA A 128 -24.96 4.49 -11.48
CA ALA A 128 -23.50 4.52 -11.52
C ALA A 128 -22.89 3.12 -11.37
N LEU A 129 -23.46 2.27 -10.50
CA LEU A 129 -23.03 0.87 -10.33
C LEU A 129 -23.23 0.05 -11.61
N ASP A 130 -24.37 0.22 -12.31
CA ASP A 130 -24.64 -0.45 -13.59
C ASP A 130 -23.55 -0.13 -14.63
N ARG A 131 -23.14 1.13 -14.74
CA ARG A 131 -22.07 1.56 -15.65
C ARG A 131 -20.70 1.06 -15.24
N PHE A 132 -20.40 1.21 -13.97
CA PHE A 132 -19.11 0.85 -13.38
C PHE A 132 -18.81 -0.64 -13.45
N SER A 133 -19.83 -1.50 -13.25
CA SER A 133 -19.67 -2.95 -13.35
C SER A 133 -19.25 -3.40 -14.75
N GLN A 134 -19.66 -2.67 -15.78
CA GLN A 134 -19.35 -3.03 -17.17
C GLN A 134 -17.86 -2.92 -17.52
N PHE A 135 -17.08 -2.15 -16.76
CA PHE A 135 -15.61 -2.13 -16.89
C PHE A 135 -15.01 -3.51 -16.69
N PHE A 136 -15.63 -4.32 -15.82
CA PHE A 136 -15.16 -5.65 -15.44
C PHE A 136 -15.90 -6.78 -16.14
N ILE A 137 -16.88 -6.47 -16.99
CA ILE A 137 -17.70 -7.45 -17.73
C ILE A 137 -17.36 -7.43 -19.22
N SER A 138 -17.46 -6.27 -19.87
CA SER A 138 -17.38 -6.15 -21.32
C SER A 138 -16.79 -4.83 -21.81
N PRO A 139 -15.53 -4.51 -21.45
CA PRO A 139 -14.86 -3.31 -21.97
C PRO A 139 -14.58 -3.45 -23.46
N LEU A 140 -14.70 -2.36 -24.23
CA LEU A 140 -14.57 -2.37 -25.69
C LEU A 140 -13.12 -2.38 -26.18
N PHE A 141 -12.24 -1.60 -25.57
CA PHE A 141 -10.85 -1.39 -26.02
C PHE A 141 -10.77 -1.09 -27.52
N THR A 142 -11.48 -0.07 -27.98
CA THR A 142 -11.50 0.29 -29.41
C THR A 142 -10.12 0.77 -29.87
N GLU A 143 -9.70 0.39 -31.09
CA GLU A 143 -8.37 0.73 -31.61
C GLU A 143 -8.15 2.23 -31.74
N GLU A 144 -9.19 3.00 -32.12
CA GLU A 144 -9.14 4.45 -32.21
C GLU A 144 -8.74 5.10 -30.89
N TYR A 145 -9.35 4.65 -29.79
CA TYR A 145 -9.05 5.19 -28.45
C TYR A 145 -7.74 4.67 -27.89
N THR A 146 -7.29 3.48 -28.27
CA THR A 146 -6.00 2.95 -27.88
C THR A 146 -4.86 3.90 -28.26
N ALA A 147 -4.81 4.34 -29.52
CA ALA A 147 -3.77 5.26 -30.00
C ALA A 147 -3.85 6.64 -29.32
N ARG A 148 -5.07 7.14 -29.06
CA ARG A 148 -5.27 8.41 -28.34
C ARG A 148 -4.81 8.32 -26.90
N GLU A 149 -5.14 7.23 -26.23
CA GLU A 149 -4.88 7.10 -24.78
C GLU A 149 -3.41 6.81 -24.47
N VAL A 150 -2.66 6.19 -25.38
CA VAL A 150 -1.18 6.14 -25.27
C VAL A 150 -0.59 7.55 -25.16
N ASN A 151 -1.12 8.52 -25.92
CA ASN A 151 -0.68 9.92 -25.83
C ASN A 151 -1.08 10.57 -24.49
N ALA A 152 -2.22 10.19 -23.91
CA ALA A 152 -2.63 10.68 -22.59
C ALA A 152 -1.67 10.17 -21.49
N VAL A 153 -1.35 8.87 -21.48
CA VAL A 153 -0.36 8.28 -20.58
C VAL A 153 1.02 8.93 -20.76
N ASN A 154 1.44 9.16 -22.01
CA ASN A 154 2.70 9.85 -22.29
C ASN A 154 2.69 11.29 -21.78
N SER A 155 1.58 12.00 -21.89
CA SER A 155 1.43 13.36 -21.37
C SER A 155 1.52 13.40 -19.84
N GLU A 156 0.92 12.40 -19.16
CA GLU A 156 1.08 12.23 -17.72
C GLU A 156 2.54 11.97 -17.33
N TYR A 157 3.20 11.07 -18.03
CA TYR A 157 4.62 10.79 -17.84
C TYR A 157 5.46 12.07 -18.01
N GLN A 158 5.27 12.83 -19.10
CA GLN A 158 5.99 14.07 -19.37
C GLN A 158 5.79 15.12 -18.25
N LYS A 159 4.57 15.26 -17.75
CA LYS A 159 4.24 16.13 -16.62
C LYS A 159 5.03 15.75 -15.35
N ASN A 160 5.33 14.49 -15.18
CA ASN A 160 5.96 13.95 -14.00
C ASN A 160 7.51 13.80 -14.10
N ILE A 161 8.13 14.13 -15.24
CA ILE A 161 9.59 13.99 -15.44
C ILE A 161 10.39 14.75 -14.37
N MET A 162 9.93 15.91 -13.93
CA MET A 162 10.61 16.74 -12.93
C MET A 162 10.12 16.49 -11.50
N ASN A 163 9.31 15.45 -11.28
CA ASN A 163 8.83 15.10 -9.95
C ASN A 163 9.89 14.29 -9.19
N ASP A 164 10.47 14.87 -8.14
CA ASP A 164 11.56 14.23 -7.38
C ASP A 164 11.17 12.89 -6.77
N TYR A 165 9.91 12.74 -6.30
CA TYR A 165 9.44 11.45 -5.78
C TYR A 165 9.50 10.35 -6.83
N ARG A 166 8.99 10.60 -8.06
CA ARG A 166 9.02 9.65 -9.19
C ARG A 166 10.46 9.33 -9.62
N ARG A 167 11.32 10.35 -9.64
CA ARG A 167 12.73 10.24 -10.00
C ARG A 167 13.51 9.36 -9.02
N ILE A 168 13.36 9.61 -7.72
CA ILE A 168 14.04 8.85 -6.66
C ILE A 168 13.51 7.42 -6.63
N TYR A 169 12.19 7.22 -6.72
CA TYR A 169 11.58 5.90 -6.78
C TYR A 169 12.15 5.08 -7.95
N ARG A 170 12.20 5.67 -9.15
CA ARG A 170 12.73 5.00 -10.33
C ARG A 170 14.21 4.63 -10.18
N ILE A 171 15.03 5.52 -9.62
CA ILE A 171 16.43 5.19 -9.34
C ILE A 171 16.51 4.04 -8.32
N SER A 172 15.72 4.07 -7.25
CA SER A 172 15.72 3.00 -6.25
C SER A 172 15.39 1.64 -6.85
N SER A 173 14.48 1.58 -7.83
CA SER A 173 14.10 0.34 -8.51
C SER A 173 15.22 -0.27 -9.37
N LEU A 174 16.26 0.49 -9.74
CA LEU A 174 17.43 -0.03 -10.46
C LEU A 174 18.34 -0.90 -9.59
N PHE A 175 18.22 -0.79 -8.27
CA PHE A 175 19.10 -1.46 -7.32
C PHE A 175 18.48 -2.68 -6.66
N VAL A 176 17.32 -3.12 -7.14
CA VAL A 176 16.78 -4.43 -6.79
C VAL A 176 17.52 -5.54 -7.55
N LYS A 177 17.30 -6.78 -7.15
CA LYS A 177 17.91 -7.97 -7.76
C LYS A 177 17.63 -8.02 -9.27
N ASP A 178 18.62 -8.37 -10.06
CA ASP A 178 18.50 -8.44 -11.51
C ASP A 178 17.34 -9.36 -11.96
N GLY A 179 16.52 -8.83 -12.86
CA GLY A 179 15.35 -9.52 -13.39
C GLY A 179 14.13 -9.50 -12.46
N HIS A 180 14.23 -8.90 -11.27
CA HIS A 180 13.06 -8.71 -10.41
C HIS A 180 12.06 -7.74 -11.05
N PRO A 181 10.73 -8.03 -11.01
CA PRO A 181 9.70 -7.19 -11.66
C PRO A 181 9.67 -5.72 -11.19
N GLU A 182 10.16 -5.43 -10.00
CA GLU A 182 10.26 -4.06 -9.47
C GLU A 182 11.17 -3.15 -10.32
N GLN A 183 12.06 -3.73 -11.15
CA GLN A 183 12.91 -2.97 -12.08
C GLN A 183 12.13 -2.34 -13.24
N LYS A 184 10.90 -2.82 -13.51
CA LYS A 184 10.10 -2.35 -14.64
C LYS A 184 9.64 -0.91 -14.44
N PHE A 185 9.51 -0.19 -15.54
CA PHE A 185 8.93 1.14 -15.59
C PHE A 185 7.40 1.05 -15.54
N GLY A 186 6.80 1.36 -14.38
CA GLY A 186 5.38 1.14 -14.14
C GLY A 186 4.43 2.14 -14.82
N THR A 187 4.89 3.36 -15.14
CA THR A 187 4.02 4.41 -15.70
C THR A 187 3.66 4.15 -17.16
N GLY A 188 4.63 3.72 -17.97
CA GLY A 188 4.49 3.66 -19.42
C GLY A 188 4.66 5.02 -20.11
N ASN A 189 5.02 4.99 -21.39
CA ASN A 189 5.16 6.15 -22.27
C ASN A 189 5.06 5.72 -23.73
N LEU A 190 5.30 6.63 -24.70
CA LEU A 190 5.29 6.29 -26.13
C LEU A 190 6.33 5.23 -26.52
N GLU A 191 7.48 5.19 -25.84
CA GLU A 191 8.53 4.20 -26.10
C GLU A 191 8.05 2.78 -25.75
N THR A 192 7.42 2.61 -24.59
CA THR A 192 7.03 1.29 -24.08
C THR A 192 5.64 0.83 -24.55
N LEU A 193 4.74 1.77 -24.88
CA LEU A 193 3.33 1.50 -25.17
C LEU A 193 2.90 1.85 -26.61
N GLY A 194 3.76 2.56 -27.38
CA GLY A 194 3.37 3.16 -28.66
C GLY A 194 2.78 2.20 -29.71
N ASN A 195 3.14 0.93 -29.66
CA ASN A 195 2.68 -0.11 -30.57
C ASN A 195 1.77 -1.16 -29.88
N THR A 196 1.16 -0.81 -28.74
CA THR A 196 0.26 -1.72 -28.04
C THR A 196 -1.01 -1.94 -28.86
N SER A 197 -1.29 -3.20 -29.15
CA SER A 197 -2.48 -3.60 -29.88
C SER A 197 -3.68 -3.86 -28.94
N ARG A 198 -4.89 -3.77 -29.50
CA ARG A 198 -6.12 -4.18 -28.80
C ARG A 198 -6.04 -5.62 -28.28
N SER A 199 -5.44 -6.52 -29.06
CA SER A 199 -5.30 -7.93 -28.66
C SER A 199 -4.41 -8.12 -27.43
N GLU A 200 -3.33 -7.35 -27.29
CA GLU A 200 -2.48 -7.38 -26.10
C GLU A 200 -3.26 -6.91 -24.85
N LEU A 201 -4.03 -5.82 -24.95
CA LEU A 201 -4.91 -5.35 -23.89
C LEU A 201 -5.95 -6.40 -23.47
N LEU A 202 -6.64 -7.02 -24.44
CA LEU A 202 -7.63 -8.07 -24.19
C LEU A 202 -7.00 -9.30 -23.53
N ASN A 203 -5.81 -9.70 -23.94
CA ASN A 203 -5.10 -10.83 -23.35
C ASN A 203 -4.70 -10.53 -21.92
N PHE A 204 -4.14 -9.35 -21.66
CA PHE A 204 -3.78 -8.90 -20.32
C PHE A 204 -5.02 -8.80 -19.41
N TYR A 205 -6.12 -8.23 -19.91
CA TYR A 205 -7.39 -8.17 -19.20
C TYR A 205 -7.90 -9.57 -18.82
N LYS A 206 -7.97 -10.51 -19.76
CA LYS A 206 -8.43 -11.88 -19.51
C LYS A 206 -7.52 -12.67 -18.58
N GLU A 207 -6.23 -12.35 -18.57
CA GLU A 207 -5.27 -13.01 -17.69
C GLU A 207 -5.44 -12.59 -16.23
N TYR A 208 -5.71 -11.31 -15.97
CA TYR A 208 -5.66 -10.77 -14.64
C TYR A 208 -7.02 -10.37 -14.04
N TYR A 209 -7.99 -9.98 -14.86
CA TYR A 209 -9.29 -9.51 -14.41
C TYR A 209 -10.25 -10.68 -14.21
N SER A 210 -10.14 -11.32 -13.05
CA SER A 210 -10.94 -12.47 -12.65
C SER A 210 -11.65 -12.18 -11.33
N ALA A 211 -12.96 -12.46 -11.25
CA ALA A 211 -13.79 -12.11 -10.09
C ALA A 211 -13.19 -12.62 -8.74
N ASN A 212 -12.55 -13.79 -8.74
CA ASN A 212 -11.94 -14.36 -7.55
C ASN A 212 -10.66 -13.62 -7.08
N ARG A 213 -10.16 -12.67 -7.88
CA ARG A 213 -9.00 -11.81 -7.59
C ARG A 213 -9.40 -10.35 -7.37
N MET A 214 -10.69 -10.11 -7.09
CA MET A 214 -11.23 -8.76 -6.92
C MET A 214 -11.88 -8.58 -5.56
N GLY A 215 -11.89 -7.35 -5.08
CA GLY A 215 -12.63 -6.90 -3.90
C GLY A 215 -13.49 -5.69 -4.24
N LEU A 216 -14.77 -5.75 -3.90
CA LEU A 216 -15.74 -4.68 -4.12
C LEU A 216 -16.16 -4.09 -2.76
N ALA A 217 -16.19 -2.77 -2.67
CA ALA A 217 -16.77 -2.05 -1.54
C ALA A 217 -17.87 -1.09 -2.02
N LEU A 218 -19.06 -1.18 -1.39
CA LEU A 218 -20.19 -0.28 -1.62
C LEU A 218 -20.52 0.45 -0.33
N LEU A 219 -20.52 1.76 -0.35
CA LEU A 219 -20.78 2.66 0.76
C LEU A 219 -21.93 3.60 0.40
N SER A 220 -23.03 3.60 1.15
CA SER A 220 -24.20 4.41 0.81
C SER A 220 -25.12 4.66 2.01
N THR A 221 -26.11 5.55 1.83
CA THR A 221 -27.28 5.71 2.70
C THR A 221 -28.33 4.62 2.49
N HIS A 222 -28.27 3.91 1.36
CA HIS A 222 -29.17 2.80 1.04
C HIS A 222 -28.99 1.63 2.01
N SER A 223 -30.04 0.83 2.16
CA SER A 223 -30.00 -0.35 3.02
C SER A 223 -29.02 -1.41 2.52
N LEU A 224 -28.55 -2.25 3.44
CA LEU A 224 -27.69 -3.38 3.07
C LEU A 224 -28.36 -4.34 2.08
N ASP A 225 -29.68 -4.54 2.18
CA ASP A 225 -30.42 -5.44 1.31
C ASP A 225 -30.51 -4.89 -0.14
N GLU A 226 -30.73 -3.58 -0.29
CA GLU A 226 -30.70 -2.93 -1.60
C GLU A 226 -29.31 -3.03 -2.24
N MET A 227 -28.27 -2.67 -1.47
CA MET A 227 -26.89 -2.71 -1.98
C MET A 227 -26.45 -4.15 -2.31
N GLU A 228 -26.85 -5.16 -1.54
CA GLU A 228 -26.58 -6.56 -1.84
C GLU A 228 -27.30 -6.99 -3.12
N THR A 229 -28.56 -6.58 -3.29
CA THR A 229 -29.32 -6.85 -4.53
C THR A 229 -28.62 -6.27 -5.74
N TRP A 230 -28.16 -5.02 -5.68
CA TRP A 230 -27.41 -4.37 -6.77
C TRP A 230 -26.03 -5.01 -7.02
N ALA A 231 -25.34 -5.39 -5.94
CA ALA A 231 -24.07 -6.11 -6.09
C ALA A 231 -24.25 -7.43 -6.85
N ARG A 232 -25.32 -8.20 -6.54
CA ARG A 232 -25.63 -9.43 -7.23
C ARG A 232 -26.13 -9.17 -8.67
N GLU A 233 -26.98 -8.14 -8.88
CA GLU A 233 -27.53 -7.79 -10.19
C GLU A 233 -26.44 -7.38 -11.17
N TYR A 234 -25.48 -6.54 -10.73
CA TYR A 234 -24.53 -5.91 -11.66
C TYR A 234 -23.14 -6.57 -11.70
N PHE A 235 -22.69 -7.24 -10.63
CA PHE A 235 -21.33 -7.75 -10.55
C PHE A 235 -21.23 -9.28 -10.66
N SER A 236 -22.34 -10.03 -10.65
CA SER A 236 -22.27 -11.49 -10.79
C SER A 236 -21.86 -11.96 -12.18
N GLU A 237 -21.98 -11.12 -13.22
CA GLU A 237 -21.56 -11.44 -14.58
C GLU A 237 -20.05 -11.32 -14.81
N ILE A 238 -19.31 -10.74 -13.87
CA ILE A 238 -17.84 -10.68 -13.95
C ILE A 238 -17.31 -12.11 -14.01
N LYS A 239 -16.51 -12.40 -15.03
CA LYS A 239 -15.99 -13.74 -15.27
C LYS A 239 -15.02 -14.18 -14.16
N ASN A 240 -15.22 -15.38 -13.66
CA ASN A 240 -14.26 -16.05 -12.80
C ASN A 240 -13.46 -17.07 -13.62
N TYR A 241 -12.19 -16.77 -13.85
CA TYR A 241 -11.25 -17.65 -14.53
C TYR A 241 -10.46 -18.54 -13.56
N ASN A 242 -10.81 -18.52 -12.27
CA ASN A 242 -10.13 -19.24 -11.20
C ASN A 242 -8.61 -19.02 -11.19
N LYS A 243 -8.20 -17.76 -11.41
CA LYS A 243 -6.79 -17.37 -11.47
C LYS A 243 -6.17 -17.38 -10.08
N LYS A 244 -4.95 -17.90 -9.99
CA LYS A 244 -4.11 -17.76 -8.80
C LYS A 244 -3.46 -16.38 -8.79
N ARG A 245 -3.12 -15.89 -7.61
CA ARG A 245 -2.31 -14.68 -7.50
C ARG A 245 -0.91 -14.92 -8.09
N ASN A 246 -0.27 -13.87 -8.54
CA ASN A 246 1.14 -13.93 -8.88
C ASN A 246 1.98 -14.01 -7.60
N GLU A 247 3.07 -14.74 -7.69
CA GLU A 247 4.07 -14.84 -6.62
C GLU A 247 5.33 -14.15 -7.12
N TYR A 248 5.97 -13.38 -6.21
CA TYR A 248 7.18 -12.62 -6.52
C TYR A 248 8.32 -13.11 -5.64
N ASP A 249 9.56 -12.99 -6.14
CA ASP A 249 10.73 -13.35 -5.35
C ASP A 249 10.79 -12.50 -4.06
N PRO A 250 10.77 -13.12 -2.88
CA PRO A 250 10.86 -12.40 -1.62
C PRO A 250 12.23 -11.74 -1.41
N GLU A 251 13.27 -12.22 -2.09
CA GLU A 251 14.61 -11.67 -2.03
C GLU A 251 14.81 -10.61 -3.12
N PHE A 252 14.17 -9.46 -2.96
CA PHE A 252 14.25 -8.42 -3.97
C PHE A 252 15.52 -7.54 -3.88
N PHE A 253 16.28 -7.56 -2.78
CA PHE A 253 17.66 -7.04 -2.73
C PHE A 253 18.66 -8.19 -2.71
N GLU A 254 19.71 -8.07 -3.51
CA GLU A 254 20.87 -8.92 -3.36
C GLU A 254 21.67 -8.52 -2.12
N LYS A 255 21.93 -9.45 -1.20
CA LYS A 255 22.78 -9.19 -0.04
C LYS A 255 24.23 -9.04 -0.48
N LYS A 256 24.88 -7.95 -0.03
CA LYS A 256 26.29 -7.67 -0.34
C LYS A 256 27.05 -7.22 0.89
N GLU A 257 28.21 -7.79 1.12
CA GLU A 257 29.10 -7.41 2.22
C GLU A 257 29.87 -6.11 1.89
N THR A 258 29.15 -5.06 1.53
CA THR A 258 29.67 -3.72 1.25
C THR A 258 28.61 -2.67 1.59
N PHE A 259 29.05 -1.48 1.98
CA PHE A 259 28.13 -0.34 2.13
C PHE A 259 27.79 0.20 0.74
N ARG A 260 26.50 0.19 0.42
CA ARG A 260 25.95 0.63 -0.87
C ARG A 260 25.35 2.02 -0.73
N LEU A 261 25.90 2.97 -1.50
CA LEU A 261 25.43 4.35 -1.52
C LEU A 261 24.96 4.73 -2.92
N VAL A 262 23.71 5.14 -3.03
CA VAL A 262 23.12 5.78 -4.20
C VAL A 262 23.01 7.26 -3.91
N GLN A 263 23.65 8.11 -4.71
CA GLN A 263 23.50 9.56 -4.61
C GLN A 263 22.59 10.05 -5.74
N VAL A 264 21.63 10.91 -5.42
CA VAL A 264 20.66 11.43 -6.39
C VAL A 264 20.62 12.95 -6.32
N GLU A 265 20.75 13.59 -7.47
CA GLU A 265 20.57 15.03 -7.55
C GLU A 265 19.09 15.36 -7.81
N PRO A 266 18.39 15.99 -6.84
CA PRO A 266 16.99 16.35 -6.96
C PRO A 266 16.78 17.63 -7.79
N VAL A 267 15.55 17.85 -8.25
CA VAL A 267 15.13 19.11 -8.88
C VAL A 267 14.98 20.23 -7.84
N LYS A 268 14.36 19.91 -6.70
CA LYS A 268 14.17 20.83 -5.57
C LYS A 268 15.37 20.82 -4.62
N ASP A 269 15.50 21.83 -3.77
CA ASP A 269 16.48 21.81 -2.68
C ASP A 269 15.98 20.88 -1.55
N ILE A 270 16.35 19.61 -1.68
CA ILE A 270 16.06 18.53 -0.73
C ILE A 270 17.40 18.05 -0.17
N ARG A 271 17.42 17.74 1.12
CA ARG A 271 18.54 17.04 1.78
C ARG A 271 17.93 15.88 2.59
N GLU A 272 17.96 14.70 2.03
CA GLU A 272 17.38 13.50 2.64
C GLU A 272 18.35 12.32 2.55
N LEU A 273 18.44 11.60 3.65
CA LEU A 273 19.11 10.31 3.72
C LEU A 273 18.04 9.23 3.94
N SER A 274 17.95 8.28 3.03
CA SER A 274 17.08 7.11 3.15
C SER A 274 17.90 5.84 3.31
N ILE A 275 17.59 5.03 4.32
CA ILE A 275 18.23 3.73 4.56
C ILE A 275 17.12 2.68 4.42
N SER A 276 17.26 1.76 3.47
CA SER A 276 16.26 0.74 3.14
C SER A 276 16.82 -0.66 3.28
N PHE A 277 15.99 -1.57 3.80
CA PHE A 277 16.30 -2.99 3.98
C PHE A 277 15.22 -3.83 3.31
N ALA A 278 15.59 -4.92 2.64
CA ALA A 278 14.63 -5.87 2.10
C ALA A 278 14.01 -6.70 3.23
N LEU A 279 12.72 -6.97 3.11
CA LEU A 279 11.97 -7.82 4.03
C LEU A 279 11.17 -8.86 3.24
N PRO A 280 10.92 -10.04 3.81
CA PRO A 280 9.84 -10.89 3.33
C PRO A 280 8.50 -10.21 3.52
N GLY A 281 7.46 -10.71 2.85
CA GLY A 281 6.11 -10.16 3.00
C GLY A 281 5.60 -10.28 4.43
N THR A 282 5.11 -9.19 4.97
CA THR A 282 4.58 -9.10 6.35
C THR A 282 3.07 -8.87 6.37
N ARG A 283 2.39 -8.93 5.21
CA ARG A 283 0.94 -8.64 5.10
C ARG A 283 0.11 -9.57 5.98
N GLN A 284 0.47 -10.85 6.07
CA GLN A 284 -0.18 -11.81 6.95
C GLN A 284 0.05 -11.55 8.45
N LEU A 285 1.05 -10.76 8.80
CA LEU A 285 1.37 -10.37 10.19
C LEU A 285 0.54 -9.15 10.66
N TYR A 286 -0.58 -8.85 9.98
CA TYR A 286 -1.41 -7.67 10.28
C TYR A 286 -2.05 -7.71 11.69
N LYS A 287 -2.03 -8.84 12.38
CA LYS A 287 -2.54 -8.99 13.75
C LYS A 287 -1.46 -8.74 14.81
N SER A 288 -0.22 -9.11 14.56
CA SER A 288 0.95 -8.87 15.43
C SER A 288 1.68 -7.55 15.12
N LYS A 289 1.61 -7.07 13.87
CA LYS A 289 2.14 -5.78 13.39
C LYS A 289 3.58 -5.45 13.84
N PRO A 290 4.55 -6.33 13.60
CA PRO A 290 5.93 -6.08 14.02
C PRO A 290 6.52 -4.82 13.40
N GLY A 291 6.17 -4.51 12.14
CA GLY A 291 6.61 -3.29 11.46
C GLY A 291 6.08 -2.00 12.10
N ARG A 292 4.88 -2.02 12.67
CA ARG A 292 4.33 -0.88 13.40
C ARG A 292 5.05 -0.66 14.73
N GLN A 293 5.41 -1.73 15.43
CA GLN A 293 6.19 -1.65 16.66
C GLN A 293 7.58 -1.09 16.39
N PHE A 294 8.27 -1.59 15.37
CA PHE A 294 9.55 -1.07 14.92
C PHE A 294 9.47 0.42 14.55
N GLY A 295 8.46 0.81 13.78
CA GLY A 295 8.23 2.21 13.41
C GLY A 295 7.93 3.12 14.60
N ALA A 296 7.21 2.65 15.61
CA ALA A 296 6.92 3.43 16.82
C ALA A 296 8.19 3.74 17.62
N ILE A 297 9.12 2.80 17.71
CA ILE A 297 10.40 3.01 18.41
C ILE A 297 11.28 3.97 17.62
N LEU A 298 11.40 3.78 16.30
CA LEU A 298 12.19 4.66 15.45
C LEU A 298 11.66 6.10 15.41
N GLY A 299 10.33 6.24 15.35
CA GLY A 299 9.67 7.55 15.31
C GLY A 299 9.55 8.25 16.64
N HIS A 300 10.07 7.67 17.72
CA HIS A 300 10.10 8.33 19.01
C HIS A 300 11.00 9.57 18.98
N GLU A 301 10.53 10.70 19.56
CA GLU A 301 11.25 11.98 19.52
C GLU A 301 11.80 12.42 20.88
N GLY A 302 11.45 11.71 21.95
CA GLY A 302 11.88 12.01 23.31
C GLY A 302 13.37 11.78 23.54
N LYS A 303 13.83 12.14 24.74
CA LYS A 303 15.22 11.91 25.18
C LYS A 303 15.58 10.41 24.99
N GLY A 304 16.79 10.15 24.52
CA GLY A 304 17.28 8.80 24.23
C GLY A 304 16.89 8.28 22.84
N SER A 305 16.03 8.96 22.09
CA SER A 305 15.68 8.58 20.71
C SER A 305 16.77 8.93 19.71
N LEU A 306 16.77 8.24 18.56
CA LEU A 306 17.67 8.53 17.45
C LEU A 306 17.54 9.99 16.98
N LEU A 307 16.30 10.46 16.78
CA LEU A 307 16.08 11.84 16.32
C LEU A 307 16.60 12.88 17.32
N SER A 308 16.37 12.66 18.63
CA SER A 308 16.87 13.55 19.68
C SER A 308 18.41 13.66 19.64
N TYR A 309 19.09 12.53 19.45
CA TYR A 309 20.55 12.49 19.29
C TYR A 309 21.01 13.25 18.04
N LEU A 310 20.43 12.96 16.88
CA LEU A 310 20.81 13.59 15.63
C LEU A 310 20.54 15.11 15.60
N LYS A 311 19.46 15.56 16.26
CA LYS A 311 19.17 16.98 16.47
C LYS A 311 20.22 17.66 17.37
N LYS A 312 20.65 16.99 18.43
CA LYS A 312 21.70 17.49 19.33
C LYS A 312 23.04 17.66 18.62
N GLU A 313 23.38 16.72 17.74
CA GLU A 313 24.59 16.82 16.90
C GLU A 313 24.45 17.84 15.75
N GLY A 314 23.28 18.43 15.56
CA GLY A 314 23.02 19.37 14.47
C GLY A 314 22.85 18.73 13.09
N TRP A 315 22.66 17.41 12.99
CA TRP A 315 22.67 16.67 11.71
C TRP A 315 21.30 16.47 11.08
N ALA A 316 20.23 16.42 11.87
CA ALA A 316 18.91 16.12 11.34
C ALA A 316 17.86 17.14 11.80
N LEU A 317 16.83 17.31 10.94
CA LEU A 317 15.62 18.08 11.21
C LEU A 317 14.43 17.17 11.53
N THR A 318 14.30 16.07 10.76
CA THR A 318 13.19 15.14 10.84
C THR A 318 13.68 13.71 10.72
N LEU A 319 12.91 12.78 11.26
CA LEU A 319 13.10 11.35 11.06
C LEU A 319 11.75 10.69 10.96
N SER A 320 11.60 9.77 10.01
CA SER A 320 10.48 8.84 9.93
C SER A 320 10.99 7.46 9.58
N GLY A 321 10.34 6.43 10.08
CA GLY A 321 10.74 5.06 9.77
C GLY A 321 9.61 4.08 10.03
N GLY A 322 9.74 2.90 9.42
CA GLY A 322 8.80 1.81 9.59
C GLY A 322 9.12 0.64 8.68
N ALA A 323 8.31 -0.38 8.80
CA ALA A 323 8.42 -1.57 7.97
C ALA A 323 7.03 -2.03 7.51
N GLY A 324 6.93 -2.50 6.26
CA GLY A 324 5.68 -2.96 5.68
C GLY A 324 5.87 -3.77 4.41
N SER A 325 4.80 -4.38 3.97
CA SER A 325 4.77 -5.15 2.72
C SER A 325 4.51 -4.26 1.52
N THR A 326 5.21 -4.52 0.42
CA THR A 326 4.87 -4.06 -0.93
C THR A 326 3.85 -5.02 -1.53
N THR A 327 4.13 -6.32 -1.45
CA THR A 327 3.24 -7.40 -1.90
C THR A 327 3.02 -8.41 -0.76
N ASN A 328 2.36 -9.53 -1.03
CA ASN A 328 2.30 -10.64 -0.07
C ASN A 328 3.66 -11.29 0.16
N ASP A 329 4.57 -11.21 -0.80
CA ASP A 329 5.80 -11.98 -0.83
C ASP A 329 7.00 -11.20 -0.31
N TYR A 330 7.03 -9.88 -0.53
CA TYR A 330 8.12 -9.01 -0.06
C TYR A 330 7.65 -7.64 0.39
N GLY A 331 8.53 -6.95 1.09
CA GLY A 331 8.35 -5.60 1.57
C GLY A 331 9.68 -4.95 1.91
N SER A 332 9.63 -3.85 2.64
CA SER A 332 10.83 -3.15 3.08
C SER A 332 10.68 -2.53 4.46
N ALA A 333 11.80 -2.40 5.15
CA ALA A 333 11.94 -1.41 6.21
C ALA A 333 12.70 -0.21 5.66
N SER A 334 12.27 1.00 6.00
CA SER A 334 12.94 2.21 5.58
C SER A 334 13.00 3.24 6.70
N ILE A 335 14.11 3.98 6.73
CA ILE A 335 14.35 5.09 7.66
C ILE A 335 14.73 6.29 6.81
N ARG A 336 13.95 7.36 6.89
CA ARG A 336 14.17 8.62 6.17
C ARG A 336 14.53 9.71 7.15
N ILE A 337 15.61 10.41 6.87
CA ILE A 337 16.18 11.45 7.73
C ILE A 337 16.33 12.72 6.90
N GLY A 338 15.59 13.76 7.27
CA GLY A 338 15.76 15.10 6.71
C GLY A 338 17.02 15.74 7.32
N LEU A 339 18.03 15.97 6.48
CA LEU A 339 19.33 16.43 6.90
C LEU A 339 19.43 17.96 6.95
N THR A 340 20.23 18.46 7.89
CA THR A 340 20.81 19.81 7.81
C THR A 340 21.96 19.83 6.78
N LYS A 341 22.56 21.00 6.53
CA LYS A 341 23.78 21.09 5.75
C LYS A 341 24.92 20.31 6.40
N GLU A 342 25.06 20.46 7.73
CA GLU A 342 26.10 19.75 8.48
C GLU A 342 25.84 18.24 8.52
N GLY A 343 24.56 17.82 8.56
CA GLY A 343 24.18 16.41 8.44
C GLY A 343 24.52 15.83 7.06
N LEU A 344 24.36 16.60 6.00
CA LEU A 344 24.79 16.19 4.67
C LEU A 344 26.31 15.95 4.62
N ASP A 345 27.11 16.88 5.16
CA ASP A 345 28.55 16.75 5.20
C ASP A 345 29.01 15.58 6.10
N ASN A 346 28.20 15.15 7.05
CA ASN A 346 28.44 14.07 8.01
C ASN A 346 27.55 12.83 7.79
N TYR A 347 26.99 12.61 6.59
CA TYR A 347 25.99 11.55 6.37
C TYR A 347 26.45 10.15 6.83
N LYS A 348 27.74 9.81 6.69
CA LYS A 348 28.27 8.53 7.19
C LYS A 348 28.14 8.39 8.71
N LYS A 349 28.34 9.49 9.46
CA LYS A 349 28.11 9.48 10.92
C LYS A 349 26.63 9.30 11.25
N VAL A 350 25.73 9.88 10.45
CA VAL A 350 24.28 9.70 10.58
C VAL A 350 23.90 8.23 10.32
N VAL A 351 24.45 7.60 9.26
CA VAL A 351 24.25 6.17 8.99
C VAL A 351 24.75 5.31 10.15
N LYS A 352 25.97 5.59 10.64
CA LYS A 352 26.55 4.83 11.77
C LYS A 352 25.71 4.96 13.03
N ALA A 353 25.28 6.18 13.39
CA ALA A 353 24.41 6.41 14.54
C ALA A 353 23.06 5.67 14.39
N THR A 354 22.50 5.63 13.19
CA THR A 354 21.27 4.90 12.89
C THR A 354 21.45 3.39 13.11
N MET A 355 22.56 2.82 12.63
CA MET A 355 22.86 1.39 12.82
C MET A 355 23.17 1.07 14.28
N ASP A 356 23.85 1.96 15.03
CA ASP A 356 24.08 1.81 16.48
C ASP A 356 22.74 1.78 17.24
N TYR A 357 21.78 2.66 16.86
CA TYR A 357 20.44 2.68 17.46
C TYR A 357 19.64 1.41 17.11
N ILE A 358 19.74 0.90 15.89
CA ILE A 358 19.14 -0.39 15.48
C ILE A 358 19.73 -1.53 16.32
N ASN A 359 21.03 -1.54 16.53
CA ASN A 359 21.68 -2.54 17.38
C ASN A 359 21.18 -2.48 18.83
N LEU A 360 20.94 -1.29 19.37
CA LEU A 360 20.30 -1.13 20.67
C LEU A 360 18.88 -1.73 20.68
N ILE A 361 18.07 -1.47 19.64
CA ILE A 361 16.72 -2.08 19.50
C ILE A 361 16.83 -3.61 19.50
N LYS A 362 17.81 -4.18 18.81
CA LYS A 362 18.02 -5.65 18.76
C LYS A 362 18.46 -6.25 20.09
N THR A 363 19.24 -5.52 20.89
CA THR A 363 19.70 -5.99 22.22
C THR A 363 18.63 -5.87 23.30
N ASN A 364 17.70 -4.95 23.12
CA ASN A 364 16.54 -4.80 23.98
C ASN A 364 15.43 -5.74 23.48
N ASN A 365 15.14 -6.80 24.18
CA ASN A 365 14.08 -7.76 23.84
C ASN A 365 12.81 -7.08 23.35
N HIS A 366 11.93 -7.85 22.68
CA HIS A 366 10.63 -7.38 22.23
C HIS A 366 9.90 -6.55 23.29
N PRO A 367 9.52 -5.26 22.99
CA PRO A 367 8.91 -4.37 23.96
C PRO A 367 7.38 -4.53 24.03
N PRO A 368 6.82 -5.37 24.91
CA PRO A 368 5.38 -5.63 24.95
C PRO A 368 4.56 -4.38 25.31
N HIS A 369 5.14 -3.41 26.00
CA HIS A 369 4.47 -2.15 26.34
C HIS A 369 4.17 -1.32 25.09
N ILE A 370 5.05 -1.28 24.08
CA ILE A 370 4.80 -0.59 22.80
C ILE A 370 3.62 -1.24 22.06
N PHE A 371 3.57 -2.57 22.01
CA PHE A 371 2.43 -3.26 21.41
C PHE A 371 1.12 -2.91 22.13
N ASN A 372 1.11 -2.93 23.46
CA ASN A 372 -0.07 -2.63 24.28
C ASN A 372 -0.55 -1.19 24.10
N GLU A 373 0.39 -0.22 24.02
CA GLU A 373 0.09 1.17 23.74
C GLU A 373 -0.54 1.34 22.33
N LEU A 374 0.08 0.78 21.30
CA LEU A 374 -0.46 0.80 19.93
C LEU A 374 -1.85 0.15 19.84
N LYS A 375 -2.06 -0.97 20.55
CA LYS A 375 -3.35 -1.64 20.66
C LYS A 375 -4.40 -0.75 21.33
N ALA A 376 -4.06 -0.09 22.43
CA ALA A 376 -4.97 0.82 23.12
C ALA A 376 -5.33 2.03 22.25
N MET A 377 -4.35 2.63 21.59
CA MET A 377 -4.58 3.73 20.63
C MET A 377 -5.45 3.29 19.45
N ALA A 378 -5.19 2.11 18.88
CA ALA A 378 -5.99 1.56 17.79
C ALA A 378 -7.45 1.35 18.21
N SER A 379 -7.69 0.82 19.42
CA SER A 379 -9.04 0.63 19.97
C SER A 379 -9.79 1.96 20.17
N LEU A 380 -9.11 2.98 20.68
CA LEU A 380 -9.69 4.33 20.81
C LEU A 380 -9.99 4.93 19.42
N ASN A 381 -9.06 4.79 18.47
CA ASN A 381 -9.26 5.30 17.12
C ASN A 381 -10.42 4.57 16.40
N GLU A 382 -10.61 3.27 16.62
CA GLU A 382 -11.73 2.54 16.05
C GLU A 382 -13.08 3.10 16.51
N ILE A 383 -13.15 3.56 17.77
CA ILE A 383 -14.37 4.10 18.37
C ILE A 383 -14.60 5.57 18.01
N TYR A 384 -13.55 6.40 18.14
CA TYR A 384 -13.68 7.87 18.18
C TYR A 384 -13.17 8.58 16.93
N SER A 385 -12.33 7.97 16.07
CA SER A 385 -11.88 8.65 14.87
C SER A 385 -12.99 8.80 13.83
N SER A 386 -12.96 9.91 13.10
CA SER A 386 -13.80 10.04 11.89
C SER A 386 -13.36 9.01 10.87
N LYS A 387 -14.26 8.11 10.52
CA LYS A 387 -13.98 7.08 9.50
C LYS A 387 -14.10 7.62 8.08
N GLY A 388 -14.56 8.87 7.92
CA GLY A 388 -14.80 9.49 6.63
C GLY A 388 -15.93 8.85 5.85
N GLU A 389 -16.17 9.35 4.66
CA GLU A 389 -17.09 8.85 3.65
C GLU A 389 -16.46 9.00 2.26
N GLY A 390 -17.19 8.58 1.23
CA GLY A 390 -16.77 8.77 -0.15
C GLY A 390 -15.77 7.75 -0.66
N MET A 391 -15.23 8.04 -1.86
CA MET A 391 -14.49 7.05 -2.63
C MET A 391 -13.18 6.62 -1.97
N TRP A 392 -12.50 7.48 -1.20
CA TRP A 392 -11.24 7.11 -0.54
C TRP A 392 -11.42 6.04 0.54
N ARG A 393 -12.54 6.10 1.27
CA ARG A 393 -12.88 5.05 2.22
C ARG A 393 -13.25 3.76 1.51
N ALA A 394 -14.03 3.85 0.42
CA ALA A 394 -14.37 2.70 -0.41
C ALA A 394 -13.10 2.04 -0.99
N THR A 395 -12.16 2.83 -1.47
CA THR A 395 -10.85 2.37 -1.96
C THR A 395 -10.08 1.56 -0.92
N THR A 396 -9.93 2.10 0.28
CA THR A 396 -9.25 1.40 1.38
C THR A 396 -9.91 0.07 1.67
N ILE A 397 -11.24 0.05 1.79
CA ILE A 397 -11.99 -1.17 2.11
C ILE A 397 -11.90 -2.19 0.97
N ALA A 398 -12.03 -1.78 -0.31
CA ALA A 398 -11.92 -2.69 -1.45
C ALA A 398 -10.55 -3.37 -1.50
N ASN A 399 -9.47 -2.61 -1.25
CA ASN A 399 -8.12 -3.18 -1.14
C ASN A 399 -8.02 -4.18 0.02
N GLU A 400 -8.57 -3.84 1.19
CA GLU A 400 -8.55 -4.74 2.34
C GLU A 400 -9.36 -6.02 2.08
N VAL A 401 -10.52 -5.93 1.44
CA VAL A 401 -11.34 -7.08 1.02
C VAL A 401 -10.59 -8.01 0.08
N MET A 402 -9.82 -7.45 -0.84
CA MET A 402 -9.01 -8.21 -1.78
C MET A 402 -7.83 -8.89 -1.06
N MET A 403 -7.13 -8.15 -0.20
CA MET A 403 -5.82 -8.54 0.36
C MET A 403 -5.91 -9.37 1.64
N TYR A 404 -6.99 -9.29 2.40
CA TYR A 404 -7.12 -9.86 3.74
C TYR A 404 -8.37 -10.75 3.84
N PRO A 405 -8.53 -11.53 4.93
CA PRO A 405 -9.79 -12.20 5.24
C PRO A 405 -10.94 -11.19 5.30
N ILE A 406 -12.02 -11.52 4.59
CA ILE A 406 -13.14 -10.58 4.39
C ILE A 406 -13.80 -10.14 5.70
N GLU A 407 -13.77 -11.00 6.72
CA GLU A 407 -14.30 -10.73 8.06
C GLU A 407 -13.53 -9.65 8.83
N ASP A 408 -12.26 -9.44 8.48
CA ASP A 408 -11.38 -8.45 9.10
C ASP A 408 -11.32 -7.14 8.27
N ALA A 409 -11.84 -7.13 7.03
CA ALA A 409 -11.82 -5.96 6.15
C ALA A 409 -12.56 -4.75 6.76
N GLY A 410 -12.12 -3.56 6.44
CA GLY A 410 -12.60 -2.29 7.02
C GLY A 410 -12.04 -2.01 8.41
N ARG A 411 -11.25 -2.94 8.98
CA ARG A 411 -10.72 -2.86 10.34
C ARG A 411 -9.25 -3.21 10.47
N ILE A 412 -8.56 -3.50 9.39
CA ILE A 412 -7.16 -4.00 9.39
C ILE A 412 -6.25 -3.12 10.25
N ASN A 413 -6.42 -1.81 10.21
CA ASN A 413 -5.61 -0.87 10.98
C ASN A 413 -5.87 -0.93 12.48
N PHE A 414 -7.04 -1.39 12.91
CA PHE A 414 -7.47 -1.43 14.32
C PHE A 414 -7.25 -2.78 14.98
N ILE A 415 -7.03 -3.83 14.19
CA ILE A 415 -6.85 -5.18 14.73
C ILE A 415 -5.43 -5.34 15.28
N TYR A 416 -5.34 -5.59 16.59
CA TYR A 416 -4.16 -6.01 17.34
C TYR A 416 -4.57 -7.19 18.22
N LYS A 417 -4.20 -8.41 17.85
CA LYS A 417 -4.59 -9.60 18.62
C LYS A 417 -3.49 -10.00 19.60
N ASP A 418 -2.39 -10.49 19.08
CA ASP A 418 -1.36 -11.11 19.88
C ASP A 418 0.00 -10.45 19.61
N SER A 419 0.64 -9.98 20.66
CA SER A 419 2.05 -9.59 20.62
C SER A 419 2.90 -10.83 20.29
N SER A 420 3.71 -10.76 19.25
CA SER A 420 4.57 -11.86 18.82
C SER A 420 6.05 -11.46 18.86
N PRO A 421 6.77 -11.87 19.93
CA PRO A 421 8.22 -11.69 19.97
C PRO A 421 8.92 -12.30 18.77
N LYS A 422 8.47 -13.48 18.34
CA LYS A 422 9.03 -14.18 17.17
C LYS A 422 8.93 -13.35 15.89
N ASP A 423 7.74 -12.80 15.57
CA ASP A 423 7.56 -12.02 14.36
C ASP A 423 8.39 -10.74 14.39
N TYR A 424 8.55 -10.15 15.58
CA TYR A 424 9.35 -8.94 15.76
C TYR A 424 10.85 -9.21 15.59
N GLU A 425 11.36 -10.28 16.20
CA GLU A 425 12.76 -10.71 16.06
C GLU A 425 13.08 -11.10 14.62
N GLU A 426 12.17 -11.82 13.96
CA GLU A 426 12.32 -12.20 12.55
C GLU A 426 12.44 -10.98 11.66
N LEU A 427 11.61 -9.95 11.86
CA LEU A 427 11.74 -8.68 11.15
C LEU A 427 13.12 -8.04 11.39
N LEU A 428 13.56 -7.95 12.65
CA LEU A 428 14.85 -7.35 13.01
C LEU A 428 16.04 -8.09 12.42
N ASN A 429 15.95 -9.40 12.21
CA ASN A 429 17.02 -10.20 11.62
C ASN A 429 17.31 -9.82 10.16
N HIS A 430 16.36 -9.19 9.46
CA HIS A 430 16.58 -8.68 8.12
C HIS A 430 17.20 -7.27 8.08
N ILE A 431 17.26 -6.57 9.21
CA ILE A 431 17.79 -5.19 9.27
C ILE A 431 19.30 -5.26 9.56
N THR A 432 20.08 -5.53 8.52
CA THR A 432 21.53 -5.77 8.61
C THR A 432 22.28 -4.98 7.53
N PRO A 433 23.57 -4.63 7.77
CA PRO A 433 24.34 -3.84 6.80
C PRO A 433 24.51 -4.49 5.43
N ASP A 434 24.54 -5.83 5.33
CA ASP A 434 24.63 -6.57 4.06
C ASP A 434 23.31 -6.54 3.26
N ASN A 435 22.18 -6.33 3.95
CA ASN A 435 20.83 -6.20 3.36
C ASN A 435 20.39 -4.75 3.18
N MET A 436 21.32 -3.78 3.23
CA MET A 436 21.03 -2.35 3.26
C MET A 436 21.38 -1.67 1.94
N ILE A 437 20.54 -0.74 1.50
CA ILE A 437 20.84 0.27 0.49
C ILE A 437 20.58 1.64 1.09
N THR A 438 21.56 2.54 0.93
CA THR A 438 21.47 3.92 1.38
C THR A 438 21.31 4.83 0.19
N THR A 439 20.31 5.72 0.22
CA THR A 439 20.10 6.75 -0.81
C THR A 439 20.28 8.13 -0.18
N LEU A 440 21.20 8.91 -0.73
CA LEU A 440 21.47 10.30 -0.34
C LEU A 440 20.98 11.24 -1.44
N VAL A 441 19.99 12.05 -1.11
CA VAL A 441 19.36 13.00 -2.03
C VAL A 441 19.75 14.41 -1.61
N ALA A 442 20.54 15.10 -2.43
CA ALA A 442 20.89 16.50 -2.17
C ALA A 442 21.39 17.21 -3.44
N LYS A 443 21.30 18.54 -3.45
CA LYS A 443 21.95 19.35 -4.47
C LYS A 443 23.46 19.28 -4.32
N GLY A 444 24.17 19.19 -5.47
CA GLY A 444 25.63 19.20 -5.50
C GLY A 444 26.30 17.90 -5.09
N VAL A 445 25.56 16.79 -4.97
CA VAL A 445 26.16 15.45 -4.83
C VAL A 445 26.86 15.04 -6.12
N GLU A 446 27.88 14.21 -6.00
CA GLU A 446 28.58 13.68 -7.17
C GLU A 446 27.71 12.68 -7.91
N VAL A 447 27.48 12.91 -9.21
CA VAL A 447 26.67 12.06 -10.08
C VAL A 447 27.41 11.82 -11.39
N ASP A 448 27.35 10.59 -11.89
CA ASP A 448 28.04 10.15 -13.11
C ASP A 448 27.14 9.42 -14.10
N LYS A 449 25.86 9.20 -13.74
CA LYS A 449 24.87 8.45 -14.52
C LYS A 449 23.56 9.21 -14.64
N LYS A 450 22.79 8.87 -15.68
CA LYS A 450 21.39 9.31 -15.85
C LYS A 450 20.47 8.11 -16.00
N GLU A 451 19.37 8.13 -15.28
CA GLU A 451 18.31 7.16 -15.44
C GLU A 451 17.57 7.41 -16.76
N HIS A 452 17.21 6.33 -17.47
CA HIS A 452 16.72 6.39 -18.84
C HIS A 452 15.39 7.18 -18.99
N PHE A 453 14.39 6.90 -18.18
CA PHE A 453 13.04 7.48 -18.33
C PHE A 453 12.96 8.90 -17.76
N TYR A 454 13.25 9.10 -16.50
CA TYR A 454 13.12 10.41 -15.84
C TYR A 454 14.35 11.30 -15.99
N GLN A 455 15.40 10.83 -16.67
CA GLN A 455 16.67 11.57 -16.85
C GLN A 455 17.24 12.09 -15.52
N ALA A 456 16.97 11.36 -14.44
CA ALA A 456 17.44 11.70 -13.12
C ALA A 456 18.94 11.38 -13.00
N SER A 457 19.73 12.36 -12.55
CA SER A 457 21.17 12.18 -12.36
C SER A 457 21.44 11.46 -11.04
N TYR A 458 22.30 10.46 -11.07
CA TYR A 458 22.67 9.66 -9.90
C TYR A 458 24.09 9.08 -10.01
N SER A 459 24.60 8.59 -8.89
CA SER A 459 25.79 7.73 -8.83
C SER A 459 25.55 6.55 -7.89
N TYR A 460 26.38 5.52 -8.03
CA TYR A 460 26.39 4.37 -7.16
C TYR A 460 27.83 4.04 -6.76
N THR A 461 28.06 3.92 -5.46
CA THR A 461 29.39 3.58 -4.92
C THR A 461 29.27 2.48 -3.86
N GLU A 462 30.34 1.72 -3.71
CA GLU A 462 30.50 0.70 -2.67
C GLU A 462 31.69 1.02 -1.78
N ASP A 463 31.55 0.82 -0.45
CA ASP A 463 32.59 1.08 0.54
C ASP A 463 32.71 -0.09 1.53
N LYS A 464 33.67 -0.96 1.29
CA LYS A 464 33.94 -2.13 2.15
C LYS A 464 34.48 -1.71 3.52
N GLY A 465 35.27 -0.63 3.58
CA GLY A 465 35.82 -0.11 4.83
C GLY A 465 34.70 0.34 5.77
N PHE A 466 33.85 1.21 5.28
CA PHE A 466 32.71 1.70 6.06
C PHE A 466 31.69 0.60 6.41
N TYR A 467 31.48 -0.38 5.53
CA TYR A 467 30.68 -1.57 5.85
C TYR A 467 31.22 -2.30 7.10
N ASN A 468 32.54 -2.51 7.16
CA ASN A 468 33.15 -3.17 8.32
C ASN A 468 32.95 -2.35 9.62
N GLU A 469 32.99 -1.02 9.54
CA GLU A 469 32.68 -0.14 10.68
C GLU A 469 31.21 -0.31 11.13
N LEU A 470 30.27 -0.47 10.19
CA LEU A 470 28.85 -0.65 10.50
C LEU A 470 28.56 -1.99 11.20
N LYS A 471 29.38 -3.01 10.99
CA LYS A 471 29.27 -4.31 11.69
C LYS A 471 29.70 -4.27 13.14
N VAL A 472 30.51 -3.29 13.52
CA VAL A 472 30.92 -3.12 14.92
C VAL A 472 29.75 -2.60 15.71
N VAL A 473 29.24 -3.44 16.61
CA VAL A 473 28.15 -3.06 17.53
C VAL A 473 28.68 -2.08 18.55
N ASN A 474 28.17 -0.86 18.52
CA ASN A 474 28.48 0.17 19.48
C ASN A 474 27.19 0.72 20.08
N ILE A 475 26.93 0.42 21.35
CA ILE A 475 25.77 0.97 22.05
C ILE A 475 26.20 2.29 22.66
N ARG A 476 25.67 3.37 22.14
CA ARG A 476 25.99 4.73 22.61
C ARG A 476 25.25 5.02 23.91
N SER A 477 25.97 5.58 24.86
CA SER A 477 25.39 6.02 26.15
C SER A 477 24.31 7.10 26.00
N GLU A 478 24.33 7.84 24.88
CA GLU A 478 23.38 8.91 24.56
C GLU A 478 21.98 8.38 24.23
N PHE A 479 21.86 7.08 23.96
CA PHE A 479 20.56 6.42 23.71
C PHE A 479 19.93 5.85 25.00
N SER A 480 20.54 6.06 26.15
CA SER A 480 20.08 5.58 27.46
C SER A 480 19.29 6.62 28.26
#